data_522024be593261a606730c0b8265dcfa
#
_entry.id   522024be593261a606730c0b8265dcfa
#
_cell.length_a   1.000
_cell.length_b   1.000
_cell.length_c   1.000
_cell.angle_alpha   90.00
_cell.angle_beta   90.00
_cell.angle_gamma   90.00
#
_symmetry.space_group_name_H-M   'P 1'
#
loop_
_entity.id
_entity.type
_entity.pdbx_description
1 polymer ?
#
loop_
_entity_poly.entity_id
_entity_poly.type
_entity_poly.pdbx_seq_one_letter_code
_entity_poly.pdbx_strand_id
1 'polypeptide(L)'
;MRGGVGGPCQHDDVTLDFTAIDFETANSSAASACSVGLVKVRDGKVVDRAGWFIRPPLGHDHFQEWNVRIHGIQPEQVADAAGWVDQLADLVEFAEDDHLVAHNAGFDMGVIRAACAATLVACPEYSYLCSLQVARRTYHLESYRLPVAAMAAGFEDFAHHDALADAEACAAIVIHAARRHEAATIADLAALTGARLG
;
A
#
# COMPACT_ATOMS: atom_id res chain seq x y z
N MET A 1 33.12 11.45 -46.12
CA MET A 1 32.53 12.15 -45.01
C MET A 1 31.11 11.61 -44.84
N ARG A 2 30.89 10.77 -43.85
CA ARG A 2 29.54 10.30 -43.51
C ARG A 2 29.30 10.70 -42.05
N GLY A 3 28.45 11.73 -41.87
CA GLY A 3 28.00 12.17 -40.55
C GLY A 3 27.04 11.16 -39.94
N GLY A 4 27.44 10.59 -38.83
CA GLY A 4 26.56 9.80 -37.98
C GLY A 4 25.61 10.74 -37.25
N VAL A 5 24.33 10.67 -37.54
CA VAL A 5 23.27 11.26 -36.69
C VAL A 5 23.08 10.33 -35.48
N GLY A 6 23.60 10.76 -34.34
CA GLY A 6 23.23 10.18 -33.07
C GLY A 6 21.76 10.47 -32.82
N GLY A 7 20.94 9.42 -32.82
CA GLY A 7 19.56 9.51 -32.33
C GLY A 7 19.53 9.93 -30.83
N PRO A 8 18.46 10.60 -30.40
CA PRO A 8 18.32 10.93 -29.00
C PRO A 8 18.29 9.63 -28.19
N CYS A 9 19.21 9.52 -27.21
CA CYS A 9 19.06 8.54 -26.14
C CYS A 9 17.69 8.81 -25.48
N GLN A 10 16.75 7.90 -25.63
CA GLN A 10 15.62 7.82 -24.74
C GLN A 10 16.22 7.56 -23.36
N HIS A 11 16.31 8.61 -22.55
CA HIS A 11 16.35 8.43 -21.12
C HIS A 11 14.95 7.89 -20.80
N ASP A 12 14.82 6.60 -20.57
CA ASP A 12 13.72 6.07 -19.77
C ASP A 12 13.80 6.87 -18.46
N ASP A 13 12.85 7.78 -18.26
CA ASP A 13 12.72 8.54 -17.01
C ASP A 13 12.40 7.51 -15.92
N VAL A 14 13.45 7.04 -15.27
CA VAL A 14 13.38 6.08 -14.19
C VAL A 14 12.91 6.84 -12.97
N THR A 15 11.64 6.65 -12.61
CA THR A 15 10.96 7.41 -11.58
C THR A 15 10.54 6.52 -10.43
N LEU A 16 10.53 7.07 -9.20
CA LEU A 16 10.03 6.37 -8.03
C LEU A 16 8.50 6.43 -8.04
N ASP A 17 7.89 5.49 -8.77
CA ASP A 17 6.46 5.36 -8.95
C ASP A 17 5.94 4.11 -8.24
N PHE A 18 4.85 4.26 -7.49
CA PHE A 18 4.19 3.16 -6.79
C PHE A 18 2.83 3.60 -6.24
N THR A 19 2.02 2.63 -5.82
CA THR A 19 0.81 2.88 -5.02
C THR A 19 0.98 2.25 -3.62
N ALA A 20 0.92 3.09 -2.58
CA ALA A 20 0.84 2.60 -1.20
C ALA A 20 -0.60 2.21 -0.87
N ILE A 21 -0.76 1.14 -0.08
CA ILE A 21 -2.06 0.58 0.28
C ILE A 21 -2.06 0.13 1.74
N ASP A 22 -3.21 0.28 2.39
CA ASP A 22 -3.49 -0.26 3.72
C ASP A 22 -4.95 -0.67 3.82
N PHE A 23 -5.22 -1.78 4.54
CA PHE A 23 -6.56 -2.30 4.77
C PHE A 23 -6.89 -2.36 6.25
N GLU A 24 -8.15 -1.99 6.59
CA GLU A 24 -8.75 -2.37 7.85
C GLU A 24 -9.71 -3.56 7.65
N THR A 25 -9.76 -4.45 8.65
CA THR A 25 -10.58 -5.66 8.60
C THR A 25 -11.60 -5.72 9.73
N ALA A 26 -12.82 -6.15 9.44
CA ALA A 26 -13.90 -6.25 10.41
C ALA A 26 -13.63 -7.31 11.52
N ASN A 27 -12.84 -8.32 11.20
CA ASN A 27 -12.51 -9.44 12.11
C ASN A 27 -11.19 -10.11 11.72
N SER A 28 -10.87 -11.24 12.35
CA SER A 28 -9.63 -11.99 12.10
C SER A 28 -9.56 -12.72 10.74
N SER A 29 -10.64 -12.75 9.97
CA SER A 29 -10.61 -13.26 8.60
C SER A 29 -9.97 -12.25 7.67
N ALA A 30 -8.98 -12.65 6.90
CA ALA A 30 -8.37 -11.79 5.89
C ALA A 30 -9.37 -11.35 4.80
N ALA A 31 -10.49 -12.08 4.59
CA ALA A 31 -11.53 -11.71 3.64
C ALA A 31 -12.47 -10.58 4.15
N SER A 32 -12.31 -10.13 5.40
CA SER A 32 -13.23 -9.19 6.04
C SER A 32 -12.83 -7.72 5.86
N ALA A 33 -12.21 -7.37 4.74
CA ALA A 33 -11.86 -5.97 4.45
C ALA A 33 -13.06 -5.05 4.65
N CYS A 34 -12.92 -4.01 5.48
CA CYS A 34 -13.99 -3.03 5.77
C CYS A 34 -13.60 -1.59 5.40
N SER A 35 -12.31 -1.32 5.17
CA SER A 35 -11.81 -0.05 4.64
C SER A 35 -10.52 -0.30 3.86
N VAL A 36 -10.23 0.59 2.92
CA VAL A 36 -8.96 0.66 2.21
C VAL A 36 -8.52 2.10 2.06
N GLY A 37 -7.22 2.34 2.17
CA GLY A 37 -6.56 3.58 1.83
C GLY A 37 -5.52 3.35 0.74
N LEU A 38 -5.45 4.25 -0.22
CA LEU A 38 -4.56 4.21 -1.37
C LEU A 38 -3.88 5.55 -1.56
N VAL A 39 -2.58 5.53 -1.81
CA VAL A 39 -1.79 6.75 -2.06
C VAL A 39 -0.91 6.53 -3.29
N LYS A 40 -1.17 7.30 -4.34
CA LYS A 40 -0.40 7.26 -5.58
C LYS A 40 0.84 8.15 -5.49
N VAL A 41 1.98 7.57 -5.79
CA VAL A 41 3.26 8.27 -5.82
C VAL A 41 3.80 8.26 -7.25
N ARG A 42 4.24 9.43 -7.72
CA ARG A 42 4.93 9.62 -9.00
C ARG A 42 6.14 10.52 -8.79
N ASP A 43 7.27 10.11 -9.32
CA ASP A 43 8.55 10.84 -9.17
C ASP A 43 8.87 11.14 -7.69
N GLY A 44 8.60 10.18 -6.80
CA GLY A 44 8.81 10.32 -5.36
C GLY A 44 7.97 11.39 -4.68
N LYS A 45 6.82 11.76 -5.25
CA LYS A 45 5.85 12.70 -4.70
C LYS A 45 4.46 12.09 -4.67
N VAL A 46 3.72 12.35 -3.62
CA VAL A 46 2.31 11.98 -3.55
C VAL A 46 1.53 12.85 -4.52
N VAL A 47 0.85 12.23 -5.47
CA VAL A 47 0.06 12.91 -6.53
C VAL A 47 -1.44 12.70 -6.39
N ASP A 48 -1.86 11.57 -5.79
CA ASP A 48 -3.28 11.27 -5.60
C ASP A 48 -3.51 10.43 -4.33
N ARG A 49 -4.73 10.44 -3.84
CA ARG A 49 -5.20 9.72 -2.65
C ARG A 49 -6.62 9.25 -2.86
N ALA A 50 -6.92 8.04 -2.43
CA ALA A 50 -8.25 7.51 -2.38
C ALA A 50 -8.45 6.67 -1.11
N GLY A 51 -9.67 6.65 -0.61
CA GLY A 51 -10.00 5.82 0.54
C GLY A 51 -11.50 5.66 0.62
N TRP A 52 -11.95 4.45 0.93
CA TRP A 52 -13.37 4.14 1.02
C TRP A 52 -13.66 2.98 1.95
N PHE A 53 -14.90 2.91 2.40
CA PHE A 53 -15.42 1.76 3.11
C PHE A 53 -15.76 0.62 2.14
N ILE A 54 -15.60 -0.60 2.61
CA ILE A 54 -15.91 -1.83 1.89
C ILE A 54 -16.92 -2.60 2.72
N ARG A 55 -17.98 -3.08 2.10
CA ARG A 55 -18.89 -4.02 2.75
C ARG A 55 -18.25 -5.42 2.66
N PRO A 56 -17.86 -6.02 3.80
CA PRO A 56 -17.23 -7.33 3.79
C PRO A 56 -18.13 -8.40 3.17
N PRO A 57 -17.57 -9.44 2.53
CA PRO A 57 -18.35 -10.55 1.96
C PRO A 57 -19.18 -11.28 3.01
N LEU A 58 -20.34 -11.81 2.60
CA LEU A 58 -21.21 -12.60 3.45
C LEU A 58 -20.46 -13.78 4.11
N GLY A 59 -20.63 -13.94 5.42
CA GLY A 59 -19.90 -14.91 6.24
C GLY A 59 -18.56 -14.40 6.77
N HIS A 60 -18.10 -13.22 6.31
CA HIS A 60 -16.94 -12.50 6.83
C HIS A 60 -17.30 -11.11 7.35
N ASP A 61 -18.59 -10.80 7.45
CA ASP A 61 -19.20 -9.49 7.66
C ASP A 61 -19.51 -9.16 9.12
N HIS A 62 -19.24 -10.08 10.06
CA HIS A 62 -19.37 -9.75 11.50
C HIS A 62 -18.18 -8.91 11.97
N PHE A 63 -18.44 -7.90 12.78
CA PHE A 63 -17.41 -7.04 13.36
C PHE A 63 -17.00 -7.57 14.73
N GLN A 64 -15.70 -7.81 14.91
CA GLN A 64 -15.14 -8.15 16.22
C GLN A 64 -14.85 -6.88 17.01
N GLU A 65 -15.24 -6.86 18.27
CA GLU A 65 -15.05 -5.71 19.17
C GLU A 65 -13.59 -5.25 19.22
N TRP A 66 -12.64 -6.19 19.14
CA TRP A 66 -11.22 -5.87 19.12
C TRP A 66 -10.81 -5.05 17.89
N ASN A 67 -11.26 -5.43 16.71
CA ASN A 67 -10.98 -4.72 15.47
C ASN A 67 -11.61 -3.32 15.51
N VAL A 68 -12.88 -3.23 15.93
CA VAL A 68 -13.58 -1.96 16.09
C VAL A 68 -12.84 -1.01 17.07
N ARG A 69 -12.29 -1.53 18.18
CA ARG A 69 -11.50 -0.69 19.09
C ARG A 69 -10.21 -0.15 18.46
N ILE A 70 -9.66 -0.86 17.50
CA ILE A 70 -8.42 -0.46 16.81
C ILE A 70 -8.70 0.66 15.81
N HIS A 71 -9.58 0.42 14.83
CA HIS A 71 -9.81 1.32 13.71
C HIS A 71 -11.08 2.21 13.85
N GLY A 72 -11.94 1.93 14.83
CA GLY A 72 -13.14 2.74 15.10
C GLY A 72 -14.31 2.51 14.15
N ILE A 73 -14.15 1.72 13.07
CA ILE A 73 -15.19 1.52 12.06
C ILE A 73 -16.30 0.62 12.63
N GLN A 74 -17.55 1.09 12.55
CA GLN A 74 -18.74 0.38 13.00
C GLN A 74 -19.45 -0.32 11.82
N PRO A 75 -20.19 -1.42 12.06
CA PRO A 75 -20.92 -2.13 11.01
C PRO A 75 -21.86 -1.22 10.19
N GLU A 76 -22.45 -0.24 10.84
CA GLU A 76 -23.42 0.69 10.23
C GLU A 76 -22.75 1.59 9.17
N GLN A 77 -21.47 1.90 9.35
CA GLN A 77 -20.72 2.76 8.42
C GLN A 77 -20.43 2.06 7.08
N VAL A 78 -20.38 0.74 7.08
CA VAL A 78 -20.09 -0.06 5.88
C VAL A 78 -21.33 -0.73 5.29
N ALA A 79 -22.48 -0.63 5.95
CA ALA A 79 -23.68 -1.35 5.57
C ALA A 79 -24.12 -1.06 4.12
N ASP A 80 -24.03 0.21 3.71
CA ASP A 80 -24.39 0.69 2.38
C ASP A 80 -23.18 0.84 1.44
N ALA A 81 -21.98 0.46 1.88
CA ALA A 81 -20.79 0.50 1.05
C ALA A 81 -20.86 -0.56 -0.07
N ALA A 82 -20.19 -0.30 -1.17
CA ALA A 82 -20.02 -1.28 -2.23
C ALA A 82 -19.28 -2.53 -1.72
N GLY A 83 -19.58 -3.70 -2.28
CA GLY A 83 -18.93 -4.94 -1.94
C GLY A 83 -17.58 -5.10 -2.62
N TRP A 84 -16.85 -6.16 -2.24
CA TRP A 84 -15.49 -6.40 -2.72
C TRP A 84 -15.34 -6.36 -4.25
N VAL A 85 -16.31 -6.92 -4.99
CA VAL A 85 -16.22 -7.02 -6.47
C VAL A 85 -16.11 -5.66 -7.13
N ASP A 86 -16.94 -4.71 -6.69
CA ASP A 86 -16.94 -3.34 -7.22
C ASP A 86 -15.69 -2.58 -6.72
N GLN A 87 -15.37 -2.72 -5.44
CA GLN A 87 -14.22 -2.07 -4.83
C GLN A 87 -12.88 -2.58 -5.37
N LEU A 88 -12.80 -3.84 -5.79
CA LEU A 88 -11.62 -4.38 -6.47
C LEU A 88 -11.41 -3.69 -7.84
N ALA A 89 -12.49 -3.38 -8.56
CA ALA A 89 -12.39 -2.66 -9.83
C ALA A 89 -11.84 -1.24 -9.61
N ASP A 90 -12.34 -0.53 -8.60
CA ASP A 90 -11.84 0.80 -8.22
C ASP A 90 -10.37 0.77 -7.77
N LEU A 91 -9.99 -0.27 -7.01
CA LEU A 91 -8.59 -0.49 -6.59
C LEU A 91 -7.67 -0.72 -7.81
N VAL A 92 -8.10 -1.58 -8.74
CA VAL A 92 -7.34 -1.87 -9.96
C VAL A 92 -7.21 -0.62 -10.84
N GLU A 93 -8.28 0.16 -10.99
CA GLU A 93 -8.25 1.42 -11.73
C GLU A 93 -7.29 2.43 -11.08
N PHE A 94 -7.31 2.54 -9.74
CA PHE A 94 -6.41 3.45 -9.04
C PHE A 94 -4.96 2.97 -9.08
N ALA A 95 -4.69 1.69 -8.85
CA ALA A 95 -3.33 1.16 -8.78
C ALA A 95 -2.67 1.04 -10.17
N GLU A 96 -3.45 0.82 -11.23
CA GLU A 96 -2.92 0.57 -12.57
C GLU A 96 -1.91 -0.61 -12.55
N ASP A 97 -0.75 -0.44 -13.17
CA ASP A 97 0.35 -1.40 -13.21
C ASP A 97 1.44 -1.13 -12.14
N ASP A 98 1.11 -0.32 -11.12
CA ASP A 98 2.07 0.05 -10.07
C ASP A 98 2.52 -1.14 -9.24
N HIS A 99 3.73 -1.06 -8.71
CA HIS A 99 4.09 -1.83 -7.53
C HIS A 99 3.23 -1.39 -6.34
N LEU A 100 2.60 -2.34 -5.65
CA LEU A 100 1.94 -2.05 -4.38
C LEU A 100 2.96 -1.97 -3.24
N VAL A 101 2.79 -1.04 -2.34
CA VAL A 101 3.62 -0.92 -1.15
C VAL A 101 2.74 -0.89 0.08
N ALA A 102 3.01 -1.75 1.07
CA ALA A 102 2.26 -1.78 2.32
C ALA A 102 3.18 -1.99 3.53
N HIS A 103 2.74 -1.58 4.71
CA HIS A 103 3.50 -1.80 5.94
C HIS A 103 3.14 -3.14 6.57
N ASN A 104 4.02 -4.13 6.47
CA ASN A 104 3.74 -5.55 6.68
C ASN A 104 2.92 -6.16 5.54
N ALA A 105 3.31 -5.89 4.32
CA ALA A 105 2.59 -6.15 3.06
C ALA A 105 2.01 -7.57 2.90
N GLY A 106 2.53 -8.56 3.64
CA GLY A 106 1.95 -9.90 3.67
C GLY A 106 0.50 -9.93 4.15
N PHE A 107 0.11 -9.00 5.03
CA PHE A 107 -1.26 -8.83 5.49
C PHE A 107 -2.14 -8.30 4.36
N ASP A 108 -1.80 -7.17 3.77
CA ASP A 108 -2.62 -6.51 2.74
C ASP A 108 -2.78 -7.37 1.48
N MET A 109 -1.69 -7.99 1.04
CA MET A 109 -1.74 -8.95 -0.06
C MET A 109 -2.55 -10.20 0.30
N GLY A 110 -2.57 -10.59 1.57
CA GLY A 110 -3.43 -11.63 2.12
C GLY A 110 -4.91 -11.25 2.06
N VAL A 111 -5.24 -10.01 2.38
CA VAL A 111 -6.61 -9.45 2.30
C VAL A 111 -7.12 -9.50 0.86
N ILE A 112 -6.35 -8.99 -0.11
CA ILE A 112 -6.73 -9.01 -1.53
C ILE A 112 -7.04 -10.44 -1.98
N ARG A 113 -6.12 -11.39 -1.73
CA ARG A 113 -6.31 -12.78 -2.13
C ARG A 113 -7.50 -13.44 -1.47
N ALA A 114 -7.68 -13.22 -0.17
CA ALA A 114 -8.77 -13.83 0.60
C ALA A 114 -10.14 -13.28 0.20
N ALA A 115 -10.25 -11.98 0.00
CA ALA A 115 -11.50 -11.35 -0.42
C ALA A 115 -11.89 -11.75 -1.86
N CYS A 116 -10.92 -11.84 -2.78
CA CYS A 116 -11.15 -12.39 -4.12
C CYS A 116 -11.64 -13.83 -4.06
N ALA A 117 -11.00 -14.68 -3.25
CA ALA A 117 -11.42 -16.08 -3.09
C ALA A 117 -12.83 -16.20 -2.50
N ALA A 118 -13.17 -15.38 -1.48
CA ALA A 118 -14.48 -15.39 -0.84
C ALA A 118 -15.60 -14.92 -1.78
N THR A 119 -15.29 -14.09 -2.77
CA THR A 119 -16.25 -13.54 -3.75
C THR A 119 -16.17 -14.20 -5.11
N LEU A 120 -15.29 -15.22 -5.28
CA LEU A 120 -15.10 -15.99 -6.51
C LEU A 120 -14.71 -15.13 -7.73
N VAL A 121 -13.98 -14.06 -7.50
CA VAL A 121 -13.42 -13.21 -8.56
C VAL A 121 -11.94 -13.51 -8.79
N ALA A 122 -11.46 -13.27 -10.01
CA ALA A 122 -10.04 -13.39 -10.32
C ALA A 122 -9.24 -12.39 -9.48
N CYS A 123 -8.18 -12.87 -8.84
CA CYS A 123 -7.29 -12.02 -8.07
C CYS A 123 -6.26 -11.40 -9.02
N PRO A 124 -6.11 -10.05 -9.04
CA PRO A 124 -5.04 -9.43 -9.79
C PRO A 124 -3.67 -9.82 -9.22
N GLU A 125 -2.69 -9.92 -10.09
CA GLU A 125 -1.30 -10.14 -9.70
C GLU A 125 -0.59 -8.79 -9.60
N TYR A 126 -0.09 -8.45 -8.43
CA TYR A 126 0.72 -7.26 -8.20
C TYR A 126 2.09 -7.65 -7.70
N SER A 127 3.10 -7.03 -8.25
CA SER A 127 4.40 -6.97 -7.58
C SER A 127 4.29 -6.02 -6.39
N TYR A 128 4.89 -6.38 -5.24
CA TYR A 128 4.76 -5.56 -4.04
C TYR A 128 6.04 -5.48 -3.21
N LEU A 129 6.20 -4.37 -2.50
CA LEU A 129 7.29 -4.11 -1.57
C LEU A 129 6.77 -3.91 -0.15
N CYS A 130 7.44 -4.49 0.84
CA CYS A 130 7.10 -4.32 2.24
C CYS A 130 7.91 -3.18 2.87
N SER A 131 7.25 -2.05 3.20
CA SER A 131 7.90 -0.89 3.83
C SER A 131 8.48 -1.20 5.22
N LEU A 132 7.92 -2.18 5.95
CA LEU A 132 8.50 -2.68 7.20
C LEU A 132 9.90 -3.31 6.97
N GLN A 133 10.08 -4.08 5.89
CA GLN A 133 11.38 -4.63 5.53
C GLN A 133 12.36 -3.52 5.13
N VAL A 134 11.91 -2.56 4.33
CA VAL A 134 12.69 -1.38 3.94
C VAL A 134 13.11 -0.59 5.18
N ALA A 135 12.19 -0.29 6.11
CA ALA A 135 12.48 0.45 7.33
C ALA A 135 13.55 -0.25 8.19
N ARG A 136 13.47 -1.58 8.33
CA ARG A 136 14.48 -2.38 9.07
C ARG A 136 15.88 -2.32 8.46
N ARG A 137 16.00 -2.01 7.20
CA ARG A 137 17.28 -1.90 6.47
C ARG A 137 17.77 -0.46 6.36
N THR A 138 16.87 0.51 6.57
CA THR A 138 17.17 1.94 6.43
C THR A 138 17.46 2.60 7.76
N TYR A 139 16.78 2.20 8.83
CA TYR A 139 16.82 2.84 10.14
C TYR A 139 17.38 1.93 11.23
N HIS A 140 17.77 2.53 12.34
CA HIS A 140 18.13 1.85 13.59
C HIS A 140 17.13 2.29 14.66
N LEU A 141 16.05 1.52 14.85
CA LEU A 141 14.94 1.85 15.73
C LEU A 141 14.72 0.73 16.76
N GLU A 142 14.18 1.07 17.92
CA GLU A 142 13.76 0.09 18.94
C GLU A 142 12.50 -0.67 18.51
N SER A 143 11.66 -0.06 17.66
CA SER A 143 10.46 -0.65 17.09
C SER A 143 10.30 -0.22 15.64
N TYR A 144 9.76 -1.10 14.81
CA TYR A 144 9.46 -0.84 13.41
C TYR A 144 7.96 -0.86 13.13
N ARG A 145 7.11 -0.62 14.16
CA ARG A 145 5.69 -0.36 13.96
C ARG A 145 5.51 0.90 13.14
N LEU A 146 4.44 0.97 12.36
CA LEU A 146 4.21 2.04 11.41
C LEU A 146 4.41 3.45 11.98
N PRO A 147 3.87 3.84 13.16
CA PRO A 147 4.07 5.19 13.68
C PRO A 147 5.54 5.52 13.97
N VAL A 148 6.30 4.55 14.47
CA VAL A 148 7.73 4.76 14.81
C VAL A 148 8.58 4.88 13.54
N ALA A 149 8.31 4.04 12.53
CA ALA A 149 9.00 4.10 11.25
C ALA A 149 8.63 5.36 10.44
N ALA A 150 7.38 5.79 10.49
CA ALA A 150 6.89 7.02 9.85
C ALA A 150 7.54 8.26 10.49
N MET A 151 7.61 8.33 11.82
CA MET A 151 8.33 9.40 12.53
C MET A 151 9.80 9.47 12.11
N ALA A 152 10.48 8.34 11.95
CA ALA A 152 11.86 8.31 11.46
C ALA A 152 11.99 8.78 9.99
N ALA A 153 10.92 8.72 9.23
CA ALA A 153 10.81 9.28 7.88
C ALA A 153 10.37 10.75 7.85
N GLY A 154 10.11 11.37 9.02
CA GLY A 154 9.64 12.75 9.13
C GLY A 154 8.13 12.91 8.90
N PHE A 155 7.35 11.84 9.04
CA PHE A 155 5.89 11.85 8.94
C PHE A 155 5.30 11.56 10.33
N GLU A 156 4.73 12.57 10.94
CA GLU A 156 4.27 12.56 12.33
C GLU A 156 2.80 12.97 12.42
N ASP A 157 2.17 12.74 13.57
CA ASP A 157 0.83 13.22 13.93
C ASP A 157 -0.29 12.81 12.96
N PHE A 158 -0.31 11.53 12.53
CA PHE A 158 -1.39 10.98 11.71
C PHE A 158 -2.35 10.09 12.53
N ALA A 159 -3.56 9.92 12.03
CA ALA A 159 -4.58 9.06 12.63
C ALA A 159 -4.26 7.59 12.36
N HIS A 160 -3.38 6.99 13.19
CA HIS A 160 -3.04 5.57 13.07
C HIS A 160 -4.29 4.68 13.20
N HIS A 161 -4.38 3.66 12.35
CA HIS A 161 -5.56 2.81 12.12
C HIS A 161 -6.71 3.49 11.35
N ASP A 162 -6.43 4.61 10.66
CA ASP A 162 -7.18 5.06 9.52
C ASP A 162 -6.43 4.59 8.26
N ALA A 163 -7.09 3.78 7.43
CA ALA A 163 -6.42 3.11 6.31
C ALA A 163 -5.73 4.10 5.35
N LEU A 164 -6.32 5.28 5.11
CA LEU A 164 -5.70 6.27 4.24
C LEU A 164 -4.49 6.92 4.90
N ALA A 165 -4.58 7.26 6.18
CA ALA A 165 -3.47 7.84 6.93
C ALA A 165 -2.30 6.84 7.07
N ASP A 166 -2.59 5.55 7.26
CA ASP A 166 -1.59 4.48 7.33
C ASP A 166 -0.92 4.24 5.97
N ALA A 167 -1.67 4.32 4.85
CA ALA A 167 -1.10 4.29 3.50
C ALA A 167 -0.20 5.52 3.23
N GLU A 168 -0.57 6.72 3.71
CA GLU A 168 0.28 7.92 3.61
C GLU A 168 1.59 7.77 4.41
N ALA A 169 1.50 7.25 5.63
CA ALA A 169 2.67 6.98 6.46
C ALA A 169 3.59 5.93 5.80
N CYS A 170 3.00 4.89 5.19
CA CYS A 170 3.72 3.88 4.42
C CYS A 170 4.45 4.50 3.22
N ALA A 171 3.77 5.37 2.45
CA ALA A 171 4.36 6.09 1.32
C ALA A 171 5.53 6.97 1.76
N ALA A 172 5.39 7.71 2.86
CA ALA A 172 6.44 8.56 3.40
C ALA A 172 7.70 7.78 3.77
N ILE A 173 7.57 6.60 4.39
CA ILE A 173 8.69 5.72 4.72
C ILE A 173 9.46 5.33 3.44
N VAL A 174 8.76 4.93 2.38
CA VAL A 174 9.38 4.47 1.14
C VAL A 174 10.04 5.62 0.38
N ILE A 175 9.39 6.77 0.28
CA ILE A 175 9.95 7.98 -0.35
C ILE A 175 11.23 8.43 0.39
N HIS A 176 11.19 8.47 1.72
CA HIS A 176 12.37 8.84 2.51
C HIS A 176 13.50 7.81 2.37
N ALA A 177 13.18 6.52 2.42
CA ALA A 177 14.18 5.46 2.23
C ALA A 177 14.81 5.51 0.84
N ALA A 178 14.01 5.72 -0.22
CA ALA A 178 14.51 5.85 -1.58
C ALA A 178 15.51 7.01 -1.71
N ARG A 179 15.21 8.17 -1.16
CA ARG A 179 16.13 9.32 -1.11
C ARG A 179 17.40 9.01 -0.35
N ARG A 180 17.31 8.32 0.78
CA ARG A 180 18.45 7.97 1.63
C ARG A 180 19.38 6.95 0.97
N HIS A 181 18.86 6.04 0.17
CA HIS A 181 19.60 5.01 -0.57
C HIS A 181 19.91 5.43 -2.02
N GLU A 182 19.52 6.64 -2.44
CA GLU A 182 19.67 7.13 -3.83
C GLU A 182 19.01 6.16 -4.84
N ALA A 183 17.91 5.52 -4.44
CA ALA A 183 17.16 4.62 -5.30
C ALA A 183 16.22 5.41 -6.21
N ALA A 184 16.28 5.14 -7.51
CA ALA A 184 15.44 5.80 -8.49
C ALA A 184 14.09 5.07 -8.69
N THR A 185 14.03 3.77 -8.42
CA THR A 185 12.83 2.92 -8.58
C THR A 185 12.56 2.08 -7.33
N ILE A 186 11.37 1.48 -7.27
CA ILE A 186 11.03 0.46 -6.27
C ILE A 186 11.96 -0.76 -6.38
N ALA A 187 12.33 -1.16 -7.60
CA ALA A 187 13.25 -2.27 -7.82
C ALA A 187 14.67 -1.95 -7.31
N ASP A 188 15.17 -0.73 -7.56
CA ASP A 188 16.45 -0.26 -7.01
C ASP A 188 16.43 -0.25 -5.49
N LEU A 189 15.36 0.29 -4.89
CA LEU A 189 15.21 0.33 -3.44
C LEU A 189 15.21 -1.08 -2.84
N ALA A 190 14.51 -2.01 -3.45
CA ALA A 190 14.50 -3.40 -3.04
C ALA A 190 15.91 -4.02 -3.10
N ALA A 191 16.63 -3.80 -4.19
CA ALA A 191 17.99 -4.31 -4.38
C ALA A 191 18.98 -3.71 -3.37
N LEU A 192 18.97 -2.39 -3.19
CA LEU A 192 19.89 -1.66 -2.30
C LEU A 192 19.64 -1.98 -0.82
N THR A 193 18.38 -2.19 -0.43
CA THR A 193 18.02 -2.55 0.94
C THR A 193 18.05 -4.04 1.21
N GLY A 194 18.04 -4.89 0.17
CA GLY A 194 17.87 -6.34 0.29
C GLY A 194 16.44 -6.73 0.75
N ALA A 195 15.47 -5.83 0.61
CA ALA A 195 14.06 -6.17 0.73
C ALA A 195 13.61 -6.98 -0.49
N ARG A 196 12.63 -7.88 -0.29
CA ARG A 196 12.13 -8.69 -1.41
C ARG A 196 10.96 -8.00 -2.08
N LEU A 197 10.97 -7.99 -3.41
CA LEU A 197 9.76 -7.83 -4.21
C LEU A 197 9.01 -9.17 -4.20
N GLY A 198 7.73 -9.13 -3.85
CA GLY A 198 6.84 -10.28 -3.84
C GLY A 198 6.05 -10.39 -5.13
#